data_7d3826b4c56451a0a0e43639d9afc179
#
_entry.id   7d3826b4c56451a0a0e43639d9afc179
#
_cell.length_a   1.000
_cell.length_b   1.000
_cell.length_c   1.000
_cell.angle_alpha   90.00
_cell.angle_beta   90.00
_cell.angle_gamma   90.00
#
_symmetry.space_group_name_H-M   'P 1'
#
loop_
_entity.id
_entity.type
_entity.pdbx_description
1 polymer ?
#
loop_
_entity_poly.entity_id
_entity_poly.type
_entity_poly.pdbx_seq_one_letter_code
_entity_poly.pdbx_strand_id
1 'polypeptide(L)'
;MAKRKKSDLRKINQFDTLSVHAGIKSDPLTGAVMTPIYATSTFAQETPGKDKGYEYSRSQNPTREVLEASLAELENGYKAFAFASGVAAQTAVIDLLKPGDHVIAFDDL
;
A
#
# COMPACT_ATOMS: atom_id res chain seq x y z
N MET A 1 31.20 11.63 -26.26
CA MET A 1 30.48 11.08 -25.08
C MET A 1 28.99 11.28 -25.31
N ALA A 2 28.24 10.22 -25.58
CA ALA A 2 26.80 10.30 -25.79
C ALA A 2 26.11 10.56 -24.45
N LYS A 3 25.32 11.63 -24.34
CA LYS A 3 24.49 11.90 -23.17
C LYS A 3 23.42 10.79 -23.06
N ARG A 4 23.50 9.94 -22.04
CA ARG A 4 22.42 9.00 -21.70
C ARG A 4 21.12 9.78 -21.51
N LYS A 5 20.06 9.38 -22.22
CA LYS A 5 18.74 10.00 -22.08
C LYS A 5 18.21 9.74 -20.66
N LYS A 6 17.58 10.75 -20.06
CA LYS A 6 16.97 10.67 -18.72
C LYS A 6 15.98 9.50 -18.55
N SER A 7 15.39 9.01 -19.67
CA SER A 7 14.53 7.84 -19.73
C SER A 7 15.26 6.50 -19.49
N ASP A 8 16.55 6.41 -19.87
CA ASP A 8 17.32 5.17 -19.74
C ASP A 8 17.84 4.98 -18.31
N LEU A 9 18.07 6.08 -17.58
CA LEU A 9 18.45 6.04 -16.17
C LEU A 9 17.32 5.58 -15.26
N ARG A 10 16.05 5.77 -15.67
CA ARG A 10 14.88 5.31 -14.90
C ARG A 10 14.65 3.80 -15.01
N LYS A 11 15.19 3.14 -16.03
CA LYS A 11 14.99 1.68 -16.23
C LYS A 11 16.02 0.80 -15.52
N ILE A 12 17.17 1.35 -15.13
CA ILE A 12 18.33 0.53 -14.75
C ILE A 12 18.31 0.11 -13.27
N ASN A 13 17.61 0.83 -12.37
CA ASN A 13 17.52 0.49 -10.94
C ASN A 13 16.15 0.80 -10.33
N GLN A 14 15.10 0.71 -11.12
CA GLN A 14 13.78 1.15 -10.63
C GLN A 14 13.26 0.24 -9.54
N PHE A 15 13.36 -1.08 -9.69
CA PHE A 15 12.85 -2.03 -8.71
C PHE A 15 13.65 -1.98 -7.40
N ASP A 16 14.99 -2.02 -7.46
CA ASP A 16 15.84 -1.97 -6.26
C ASP A 16 15.66 -0.66 -5.49
N THR A 17 15.53 0.45 -6.19
CA THR A 17 15.27 1.75 -5.56
C THR A 17 13.86 1.79 -4.97
N LEU A 18 12.86 1.28 -5.68
CA LEU A 18 11.47 1.21 -5.19
C LEU A 18 11.35 0.30 -3.97
N SER A 19 12.06 -0.84 -3.94
CA SER A 19 12.01 -1.76 -2.79
C SER A 19 12.44 -1.12 -1.47
N VAL A 20 13.24 -0.05 -1.55
CA VAL A 20 13.75 0.68 -0.38
C VAL A 20 12.96 1.96 -0.09
N HIS A 21 12.42 2.62 -1.11
CA HIS A 21 11.88 3.98 -0.98
C HIS A 21 10.39 4.11 -1.32
N ALA A 22 9.78 3.11 -1.97
CA ALA A 22 8.39 3.18 -2.39
C ALA A 22 7.45 3.36 -1.19
N GLY A 23 6.46 4.24 -1.34
CA GLY A 23 5.47 4.52 -0.32
C GLY A 23 5.98 5.29 0.92
N ILE A 24 7.31 5.42 1.10
CA ILE A 24 7.91 6.06 2.27
C ILE A 24 7.97 7.58 2.06
N LYS A 25 7.42 8.31 3.04
CA LYS A 25 7.57 9.77 3.15
C LYS A 25 8.05 10.11 4.54
N SER A 26 8.90 11.14 4.66
CA SER A 26 9.30 11.62 5.98
C SER A 26 8.09 12.07 6.79
N ASP A 27 8.09 11.72 8.08
CA ASP A 27 7.04 12.15 9.00
C ASP A 27 6.99 13.69 9.10
N PRO A 28 5.85 14.33 8.80
CA PRO A 28 5.76 15.79 8.79
C PRO A 28 5.88 16.41 10.18
N LEU A 29 5.68 15.63 11.25
CA LEU A 29 5.74 16.13 12.62
C LEU A 29 7.15 16.14 13.18
N THR A 30 7.92 15.08 12.92
CA THR A 30 9.26 14.85 13.51
C THR A 30 10.39 14.90 12.48
N GLY A 31 10.07 14.80 11.19
CA GLY A 31 11.05 14.65 10.12
C GLY A 31 11.66 13.24 10.06
N ALA A 32 11.12 12.27 10.77
CA ALA A 32 11.60 10.89 10.73
C ALA A 32 11.57 10.35 9.28
N VAL A 33 12.69 9.79 8.83
CA VAL A 33 12.83 9.25 7.46
C VAL A 33 12.07 7.94 7.31
N MET A 34 12.11 7.10 8.36
CA MET A 34 11.33 5.86 8.40
C MET A 34 9.94 6.13 8.97
N THR A 35 8.96 5.41 8.43
CA THR A 35 7.57 5.53 8.88
C THR A 35 7.44 5.18 10.35
N PRO A 36 6.86 6.06 11.19
CA PRO A 36 6.53 5.74 12.57
C PRO A 36 5.55 4.56 12.66
N ILE A 37 5.70 3.76 13.73
CA ILE A 37 4.76 2.66 14.01
C ILE A 37 3.60 3.21 14.84
N TYR A 38 2.41 3.26 14.26
CA TYR A 38 1.19 3.67 14.94
C TYR A 38 0.48 2.47 15.57
N ALA A 39 0.92 2.12 16.78
CA ALA A 39 0.34 1.03 17.58
C ALA A 39 -0.89 1.53 18.36
N THR A 40 -1.91 1.98 17.64
CA THR A 40 -3.16 2.48 18.20
C THR A 40 -4.37 1.84 17.54
N SER A 41 -5.49 1.77 18.26
CA SER A 41 -6.77 1.32 17.69
C SER A 41 -7.62 2.48 17.17
N THR A 42 -7.62 3.62 17.87
CA THR A 42 -8.49 4.76 17.59
C THR A 42 -7.69 6.05 17.45
N PHE A 43 -8.23 6.97 16.68
CA PHE A 43 -7.67 8.30 16.48
C PHE A 43 -8.65 9.36 16.98
N ALA A 44 -8.13 10.44 17.56
CA ALA A 44 -8.97 11.52 18.08
C ALA A 44 -9.65 12.28 16.94
N GLN A 45 -10.94 12.54 17.10
CA GLN A 45 -11.70 13.42 16.23
C GLN A 45 -11.80 14.83 16.84
N GLU A 46 -11.78 15.86 16.01
CA GLU A 46 -12.01 17.24 16.47
C GLU A 46 -13.46 17.45 16.93
N THR A 47 -14.39 16.86 16.20
CA THR A 47 -15.83 16.76 16.50
C THR A 47 -16.34 15.44 15.93
N PRO A 48 -17.52 14.94 16.33
CA PRO A 48 -18.08 13.73 15.75
C PRO A 48 -18.11 13.75 14.22
N GLY A 49 -17.43 12.77 13.59
CA GLY A 49 -17.32 12.65 12.14
C GLY A 49 -16.28 13.57 11.48
N LYS A 50 -15.51 14.35 12.25
CA LYS A 50 -14.41 15.19 11.73
C LYS A 50 -13.07 14.72 12.28
N ASP A 51 -12.43 13.82 11.55
CA ASP A 51 -11.10 13.29 11.83
C ASP A 51 -10.00 14.00 11.01
N LYS A 52 -8.76 13.60 11.23
CA LYS A 52 -7.58 14.07 10.47
C LYS A 52 -7.16 13.12 9.36
N GLY A 53 -8.09 12.32 8.83
CA GLY A 53 -7.86 11.30 7.81
C GLY A 53 -7.80 9.88 8.38
N TYR A 54 -7.84 9.73 9.71
CA TYR A 54 -7.82 8.44 10.40
C TYR A 54 -8.86 8.44 11.52
N GLU A 55 -9.62 7.38 11.60
CA GLU A 55 -10.65 7.16 12.62
C GLU A 55 -10.32 5.94 13.47
N TYR A 56 -10.08 4.81 12.82
CA TYR A 56 -9.88 3.53 13.45
C TYR A 56 -8.89 2.64 12.65
N SER A 57 -7.94 2.00 13.34
CA SER A 57 -6.84 1.26 12.70
C SER A 57 -7.28 0.06 11.86
N ARG A 58 -8.44 -0.56 12.13
CA ARG A 58 -8.98 -1.63 11.30
C ARG A 58 -9.41 -1.09 9.92
N SER A 59 -9.95 0.11 9.87
CA SER A 59 -10.31 0.80 8.62
C SER A 59 -9.06 1.36 7.93
N GLN A 60 -8.30 2.18 8.65
CA GLN A 60 -7.13 2.90 8.12
C GLN A 60 -6.06 3.04 9.21
N ASN A 61 -4.79 2.84 8.83
CA ASN A 61 -3.66 3.04 9.74
C ASN A 61 -2.45 3.55 8.93
N PRO A 62 -1.77 4.63 9.36
CA PRO A 62 -0.66 5.19 8.60
C PRO A 62 0.49 4.21 8.34
N THR A 63 0.77 3.31 9.29
CA THR A 63 1.82 2.29 9.11
C THR A 63 1.43 1.27 8.03
N ARG A 64 0.16 0.82 8.01
CA ARG A 64 -0.33 -0.10 7.00
C ARG A 64 -0.40 0.55 5.61
N GLU A 65 -0.79 1.79 5.53
CA GLU A 65 -0.86 2.53 4.25
C GLU A 65 0.48 2.65 3.55
N VAL A 66 1.58 2.77 4.29
CA VAL A 66 2.92 2.78 3.69
C VAL A 66 3.25 1.43 3.06
N LEU A 67 2.90 0.32 3.71
CA LEU A 67 3.05 -1.02 3.12
C LEU A 67 2.21 -1.16 1.84
N GLU A 68 0.94 -0.76 1.89
CA GLU A 68 0.03 -0.82 0.74
C GLU A 68 0.54 0.05 -0.42
N ALA A 69 1.01 1.27 -0.14
CA ALA A 69 1.59 2.15 -1.15
C ALA A 69 2.88 1.56 -1.76
N SER A 70 3.76 1.01 -0.91
CA SER A 70 4.99 0.37 -1.37
C SER A 70 4.72 -0.80 -2.31
N LEU A 71 3.81 -1.70 -1.93
CA LEU A 71 3.43 -2.84 -2.77
C LEU A 71 2.76 -2.39 -4.09
N ALA A 72 1.90 -1.38 -4.05
CA ALA A 72 1.29 -0.84 -5.25
C ALA A 72 2.34 -0.29 -6.23
N GLU A 73 3.34 0.44 -5.74
CA GLU A 73 4.43 0.97 -6.58
C GLU A 73 5.32 -0.15 -7.14
N LEU A 74 5.66 -1.16 -6.33
CA LEU A 74 6.48 -2.30 -6.75
C LEU A 74 5.81 -3.15 -7.83
N GLU A 75 4.52 -3.39 -7.69
CA GLU A 75 3.70 -4.16 -8.64
C GLU A 75 3.18 -3.31 -9.81
N ASN A 76 3.54 -2.03 -9.87
CA ASN A 76 3.02 -1.08 -10.85
C ASN A 76 1.47 -1.05 -10.86
N GLY A 77 0.88 -1.29 -9.69
CA GLY A 77 -0.56 -1.30 -9.46
C GLY A 77 -1.10 0.08 -9.09
N TYR A 78 -2.41 0.24 -9.28
CA TYR A 78 -3.10 1.48 -8.87
C TYR A 78 -3.19 1.61 -7.35
N LYS A 79 -3.45 0.50 -6.66
CA LYS A 79 -3.59 0.44 -5.20
C LYS A 79 -3.37 -1.00 -4.72
N ALA A 80 -2.86 -1.16 -3.52
CA ALA A 80 -2.81 -2.43 -2.82
C ALA A 80 -3.64 -2.35 -1.53
N PHE A 81 -4.09 -3.51 -1.06
CA PHE A 81 -4.82 -3.67 0.19
C PHE A 81 -4.21 -4.82 1.00
N ALA A 82 -3.85 -4.54 2.24
CA ALA A 82 -3.32 -5.55 3.13
C ALA A 82 -4.46 -6.20 3.95
N PHE A 83 -4.45 -7.53 4.00
CA PHE A 83 -5.41 -8.34 4.74
C PHE A 83 -4.71 -9.13 5.85
N ALA A 84 -5.47 -9.55 6.86
CA ALA A 84 -4.95 -10.33 7.98
C ALA A 84 -4.59 -11.79 7.61
N SER A 85 -5.07 -12.28 6.46
CA SER A 85 -4.77 -13.62 5.95
C SER A 85 -4.93 -13.68 4.43
N GLY A 86 -4.29 -14.68 3.80
CA GLY A 86 -4.44 -14.94 2.38
C GLY A 86 -5.89 -15.26 2.00
N VAL A 87 -6.59 -16.06 2.80
CA VAL A 87 -8.01 -16.37 2.58
C VAL A 87 -8.87 -15.10 2.58
N ALA A 88 -8.61 -14.14 3.46
CA ALA A 88 -9.33 -12.87 3.46
C ALA A 88 -9.07 -12.08 2.19
N ALA A 89 -7.85 -12.07 1.67
CA ALA A 89 -7.50 -11.43 0.41
C ALA A 89 -8.18 -12.12 -0.79
N GLN A 90 -8.17 -13.45 -0.82
CA GLN A 90 -8.85 -14.24 -1.84
C GLN A 90 -10.36 -13.99 -1.85
N THR A 91 -11.00 -13.97 -0.67
CA THR A 91 -12.43 -13.66 -0.53
C THR A 91 -12.76 -12.29 -1.10
N ALA A 92 -11.95 -11.29 -0.82
CA ALA A 92 -12.16 -9.94 -1.37
C ALA A 92 -12.08 -9.91 -2.92
N VAL A 93 -11.24 -10.74 -3.53
CA VAL A 93 -11.18 -10.89 -5.00
C VAL A 93 -12.43 -11.62 -5.52
N ILE A 94 -12.85 -12.69 -4.84
CA ILE A 94 -14.03 -13.48 -5.23
C ILE A 94 -15.30 -12.62 -5.15
N ASP A 95 -15.41 -11.73 -4.16
CA ASP A 95 -16.56 -10.83 -3.99
C ASP A 95 -16.74 -9.83 -5.17
N LEU A 96 -15.73 -9.67 -6.03
CA LEU A 96 -15.85 -8.88 -7.26
C LEU A 96 -16.55 -9.63 -8.40
N LEU A 97 -16.69 -10.95 -8.28
CA LEU A 97 -17.23 -11.83 -9.32
C LEU A 97 -18.75 -11.94 -9.19
N LYS A 98 -19.38 -12.24 -10.31
CA LYS A 98 -20.84 -12.48 -10.41
C LYS A 98 -21.11 -13.97 -10.72
N PRO A 99 -22.29 -14.47 -10.38
CA PRO A 99 -22.69 -15.81 -10.80
C PRO A 99 -22.55 -16.00 -12.30
N GLY A 100 -21.79 -17.01 -12.71
CA GLY A 100 -21.49 -17.31 -14.12
C GLY A 100 -20.12 -16.83 -14.60
N ASP A 101 -19.39 -16.06 -13.81
CA ASP A 101 -18.01 -15.68 -14.13
C ASP A 101 -17.08 -16.90 -14.02
N HIS A 102 -16.09 -16.95 -14.90
CA HIS A 102 -15.08 -18.02 -14.92
C HIS A 102 -13.85 -17.60 -14.11
N VAL A 103 -13.39 -18.51 -13.25
CA VAL A 103 -12.13 -18.36 -12.49
C VAL A 103 -11.21 -19.50 -12.87
N ILE A 104 -9.96 -19.17 -13.12
CA ILE A 104 -8.87 -20.15 -13.27
C ILE A 104 -7.95 -19.98 -12.06
N ALA A 105 -7.76 -21.05 -11.32
CA ALA A 105 -6.92 -21.09 -10.13
C ALA A 105 -6.05 -22.35 -10.15
N PHE A 106 -4.97 -22.34 -9.36
CA PHE A 106 -4.19 -23.55 -9.11
C PHE A 106 -5.02 -24.52 -8.24
N ASP A 107 -4.72 -25.79 -8.31
CA ASP A 107 -5.43 -26.87 -7.59
C ASP A 107 -5.08 -26.94 -6.09
N ASP A 108 -4.01 -26.29 -5.69
CA ASP A 108 -3.50 -26.23 -4.31
C ASP A 108 -3.69 -24.84 -3.64
N LEU A 109 -4.66 -24.08 -4.11
CA LEU A 109 -5.02 -22.77 -3.55
C LEU A 109 -5.79 -22.93 -2.23
#